data_a764103924c83cd53f7262da7898894b
#
_entry.id   a764103924c83cd53f7262da7898894b
#
_cell.length_a   1.000
_cell.length_b   1.000
_cell.length_c   1.000
_cell.angle_alpha   90.00
_cell.angle_beta   90.00
_cell.angle_gamma   90.00
#
_symmetry.space_group_name_H-M   'P 1'
#
loop_
_entity.id
_entity.type
_entity.pdbx_description
1 polymer ?
#
loop_
_entity_poly.entity_id
_entity_poly.type
_entity_poly.pdbx_seq_one_letter_code
_entity_poly.pdbx_strand_id
1 'polypeptide(L)'
;MKQLFSLLCFLLAATGIWADGHGPVFGLATPTNSKGEWSFDTGLFGRANDLGSEASLRALVGYGFTPHVSLFLTAPAVIGDLRLSPTRIQSGSDFEATVKWRFQHRATKVGTRIESTLFAGVAAPGPQSGFDDLVVTHAPGTMFGAVTGMASRSHYLWLGATFTKFYEHSGSKRPDVLDYSLVYGYRPARWRRSADRWDWRVFAELVGEHSDRFLETGSPVPQTQAHQLFLGPSLLGIYRNYTISFGAQASIYQGLGSLYPKERVRFAANFSYLLFQHSH
;
A
#
# COMPACT_ATOMS: atom_id res chain seq x y z
N MET A 1 -25.56 2.23 22.71
CA MET A 1 -25.42 1.20 21.68
C MET A 1 -25.44 1.76 20.25
N LYS A 2 -26.37 2.62 19.85
CA LYS A 2 -26.38 3.22 18.49
C LYS A 2 -25.12 4.05 18.16
N GLN A 3 -24.58 4.78 19.11
CA GLN A 3 -23.36 5.57 18.91
C GLN A 3 -22.09 4.72 18.78
N LEU A 4 -22.04 3.56 19.47
CA LEU A 4 -20.92 2.62 19.34
C LEU A 4 -20.92 1.91 17.97
N PHE A 5 -22.12 1.64 17.44
CA PHE A 5 -22.29 1.05 16.10
C PHE A 5 -21.94 2.06 14.99
N SER A 6 -22.30 3.34 15.16
CA SER A 6 -21.87 4.42 14.25
C SER A 6 -20.35 4.61 14.30
N LEU A 7 -19.71 4.51 15.46
CA LEU A 7 -18.25 4.60 15.58
C LEU A 7 -17.56 3.40 14.94
N LEU A 8 -18.14 2.21 15.04
CA LEU A 8 -17.62 1.00 14.39
C LEU A 8 -17.75 1.06 12.85
N CYS A 9 -18.84 1.65 12.34
CA CYS A 9 -18.99 1.90 10.90
C CYS A 9 -18.07 3.02 10.37
N PHE A 10 -17.70 3.99 11.22
CA PHE A 10 -16.74 5.05 10.86
C PHE A 10 -15.28 4.56 10.84
N LEU A 11 -14.95 3.47 11.53
CA LEU A 11 -13.62 2.86 11.56
C LEU A 11 -13.27 2.03 10.31
N LEU A 12 -14.19 1.96 9.33
CA LEU A 12 -14.04 1.12 8.14
C LEU A 12 -13.59 1.88 6.88
N ALA A 13 -13.01 3.05 6.98
CA ALA A 13 -12.66 3.82 5.81
C ALA A 13 -11.20 4.30 5.77
N ALA A 14 -10.31 3.72 4.93
CA ALA A 14 -9.03 4.35 4.58
C ALA A 14 -8.04 3.59 3.68
N THR A 15 -7.19 4.20 2.90
CA THR A 15 -6.54 3.82 1.66
C THR A 15 -5.15 3.23 1.69
N GLY A 16 -4.76 2.67 0.56
CA GLY A 16 -3.44 2.36 0.01
C GLY A 16 -3.26 0.89 -0.36
N ILE A 17 -2.80 0.63 -1.54
CA ILE A 17 -2.71 -0.69 -2.22
C ILE A 17 -1.79 -1.71 -1.51
N TRP A 18 -1.13 -1.36 -0.43
CA TRP A 18 0.06 -2.02 0.07
C TRP A 18 -0.12 -3.17 1.05
N ALA A 19 -1.23 -3.31 1.70
CA ALA A 19 -1.40 -4.40 2.63
C ALA A 19 -2.61 -5.25 2.29
N ASP A 20 -2.40 -6.23 1.45
CA ASP A 20 -3.21 -7.44 1.58
C ASP A 20 -2.61 -8.27 2.73
N GLY A 21 -3.45 -8.85 3.58
CA GLY A 21 -3.06 -9.52 4.83
C GLY A 21 -2.07 -10.67 4.71
N HIS A 22 -1.36 -10.79 3.60
CA HIS A 22 -0.43 -11.87 3.30
C HIS A 22 0.99 -11.44 2.98
N GLY A 23 1.28 -10.13 2.95
CA GLY A 23 2.51 -9.57 2.41
C GLY A 23 3.29 -8.65 3.35
N PRO A 24 4.29 -7.98 2.80
CA PRO A 24 5.06 -6.92 3.45
C PRO A 24 4.17 -5.71 3.74
N VAL A 25 4.67 -4.77 4.52
CA VAL A 25 3.90 -3.60 4.96
C VAL A 25 3.99 -2.45 3.97
N PHE A 26 5.17 -2.23 3.38
CA PHE A 26 5.44 -1.10 2.49
C PHE A 26 5.63 -1.52 1.03
N GLY A 27 6.18 -2.70 0.78
CA GLY A 27 6.49 -3.18 -0.56
C GLY A 27 5.38 -4.01 -1.18
N LEU A 28 5.47 -4.21 -2.49
CA LEU A 28 4.53 -5.02 -3.27
C LEU A 28 4.77 -6.52 -3.07
N ALA A 29 3.69 -7.30 -3.09
CA ALA A 29 3.72 -8.76 -3.07
C ALA A 29 2.77 -9.37 -4.10
N THR A 30 3.04 -10.63 -4.49
CA THR A 30 2.29 -11.34 -5.52
C THR A 30 0.96 -11.95 -5.09
N PRO A 31 0.67 -12.26 -3.79
CA PRO A 31 -0.55 -12.96 -3.43
C PRO A 31 -1.83 -12.25 -3.89
N THR A 32 -2.82 -13.07 -4.23
CA THR A 32 -4.21 -12.70 -4.49
C THR A 32 -5.10 -13.49 -3.56
N ASN A 33 -6.30 -12.99 -3.26
CA ASN A 33 -7.29 -13.73 -2.47
C ASN A 33 -7.66 -15.04 -3.17
N SER A 34 -7.97 -16.08 -2.41
CA SER A 34 -8.52 -17.32 -2.93
C SER A 34 -9.93 -17.11 -3.51
N LYS A 35 -10.40 -18.02 -4.34
CA LYS A 35 -11.78 -17.95 -4.85
C LYS A 35 -12.80 -17.94 -3.69
N GLY A 36 -13.68 -16.93 -3.68
CA GLY A 36 -14.70 -16.74 -2.64
C GLY A 36 -14.19 -16.19 -1.31
N GLU A 37 -12.91 -15.89 -1.21
CA GLU A 37 -12.33 -15.29 -0.02
C GLU A 37 -12.59 -13.79 0.03
N TRP A 38 -13.06 -13.31 1.19
CA TRP A 38 -13.10 -11.90 1.54
C TRP A 38 -11.92 -11.55 2.44
N SER A 39 -11.27 -10.45 2.16
CA SER A 39 -10.31 -9.82 3.09
C SER A 39 -10.83 -8.48 3.56
N PHE A 40 -10.64 -8.20 4.85
CA PHE A 40 -10.96 -6.93 5.50
C PHE A 40 -9.68 -6.46 6.18
N ASP A 41 -9.13 -5.37 5.69
CA ASP A 41 -7.87 -4.83 6.19
C ASP A 41 -8.08 -3.43 6.77
N THR A 42 -7.42 -3.15 7.89
CA THR A 42 -7.34 -1.82 8.47
C THR A 42 -5.88 -1.48 8.70
N GLY A 43 -5.43 -0.36 8.17
CA GLY A 43 -4.06 0.08 8.26
C GLY A 43 -3.92 1.47 8.87
N LEU A 44 -2.90 1.63 9.69
CA LEU A 44 -2.40 2.91 10.17
C LEU A 44 -1.08 3.20 9.49
N PHE A 45 -0.98 4.36 8.87
CA PHE A 45 0.25 4.89 8.32
C PHE A 45 0.64 6.17 9.04
N GLY A 46 1.92 6.37 9.24
CA GLY A 46 2.43 7.61 9.75
C GLY A 46 3.79 7.95 9.18
N ARG A 47 4.10 9.22 9.18
CA ARG A 47 5.41 9.74 8.81
C ARG A 47 5.79 10.93 9.67
N ALA A 48 7.09 11.18 9.76
CA ALA A 48 7.64 12.38 10.33
C ALA A 48 8.58 13.06 9.33
N ASN A 49 8.42 14.36 9.20
CA ASN A 49 9.27 15.25 8.38
C ASN A 49 9.74 16.46 9.19
N ASP A 50 10.43 17.39 8.54
CA ASP A 50 10.97 18.58 9.21
C ASP A 50 9.88 19.59 9.64
N LEU A 51 8.64 19.44 9.15
CA LEU A 51 7.51 20.33 9.48
C LEU A 51 6.56 19.74 10.51
N GLY A 52 6.65 18.43 10.78
CA GLY A 52 5.77 17.76 11.75
C GLY A 52 5.59 16.28 11.48
N SER A 53 4.48 15.76 11.96
CA SER A 53 4.09 14.36 11.76
C SER A 53 2.65 14.27 11.26
N GLU A 54 2.39 13.24 10.50
CA GLU A 54 1.09 12.94 9.93
C GLU A 54 0.76 11.47 10.16
N ALA A 55 -0.52 11.17 10.31
CA ALA A 55 -1.03 9.80 10.36
C ALA A 55 -2.27 9.68 9.47
N SER A 56 -2.41 8.53 8.83
CA SER A 56 -3.60 8.17 8.07
C SER A 56 -4.09 6.78 8.46
N LEU A 57 -5.39 6.63 8.54
CA LEU A 57 -6.09 5.35 8.65
C LEU A 57 -6.59 4.93 7.28
N ARG A 58 -6.70 3.61 7.07
CA ARG A 58 -7.28 3.06 5.87
C ARG A 58 -8.05 1.78 6.15
N ALA A 59 -9.12 1.55 5.40
CA ALA A 59 -9.75 0.24 5.26
C ALA A 59 -9.67 -0.23 3.82
N LEU A 60 -9.49 -1.51 3.68
CA LEU A 60 -9.49 -2.17 2.39
C LEU A 60 -10.39 -3.39 2.49
N VAL A 61 -11.22 -3.58 1.47
CA VAL A 61 -12.03 -4.77 1.31
C VAL A 61 -11.61 -5.46 0.02
N GLY A 62 -11.21 -6.72 0.12
CA GLY A 62 -10.80 -7.52 -1.01
C GLY A 62 -11.75 -8.72 -1.24
N TYR A 63 -11.94 -9.10 -2.50
CA TYR A 63 -12.68 -10.28 -2.87
C TYR A 63 -11.99 -11.06 -3.98
N GLY A 64 -11.85 -12.37 -3.79
CA GLY A 64 -11.30 -13.29 -4.79
C GLY A 64 -12.39 -13.88 -5.68
N PHE A 65 -12.46 -13.44 -6.94
CA PHE A 65 -13.39 -14.01 -7.92
C PHE A 65 -12.94 -15.39 -8.41
N THR A 66 -11.64 -15.53 -8.59
CA THR A 66 -10.98 -16.77 -8.98
C THR A 66 -9.70 -16.93 -8.16
N PRO A 67 -9.02 -18.10 -8.21
CA PRO A 67 -7.69 -18.21 -7.58
C PRO A 67 -6.64 -17.25 -8.14
N HIS A 68 -6.94 -16.57 -9.25
CA HIS A 68 -6.01 -15.72 -9.98
C HIS A 68 -6.45 -14.26 -10.11
N VAL A 69 -7.72 -13.94 -9.81
CA VAL A 69 -8.28 -12.60 -9.98
C VAL A 69 -8.94 -12.14 -8.70
N SER A 70 -8.52 -11.01 -8.19
CA SER A 70 -9.10 -10.37 -7.01
C SER A 70 -9.39 -8.88 -7.28
N LEU A 71 -10.45 -8.36 -6.65
CA LEU A 71 -10.79 -6.95 -6.61
C LEU A 71 -10.54 -6.43 -5.19
N PHE A 72 -9.97 -5.26 -5.10
CA PHE A 72 -9.77 -4.53 -3.85
C PHE A 72 -10.39 -3.15 -3.96
N LEU A 73 -11.15 -2.80 -2.95
CA LEU A 73 -11.72 -1.46 -2.77
C LEU A 73 -11.11 -0.86 -1.52
N THR A 74 -10.68 0.36 -1.65
CA THR A 74 -9.95 1.06 -0.60
C THR A 74 -10.59 2.43 -0.34
N ALA A 75 -10.72 2.80 0.92
CA ALA A 75 -11.26 4.08 1.35
C ALA A 75 -10.36 4.76 2.42
N PRO A 76 -10.11 6.08 2.37
CA PRO A 76 -9.18 6.80 3.23
C PRO A 76 -9.81 7.57 4.39
N ALA A 77 -9.01 7.73 5.45
CA ALA A 77 -9.18 8.83 6.40
C ALA A 77 -7.80 9.35 6.82
N VAL A 78 -7.55 10.63 6.66
CA VAL A 78 -6.30 11.27 7.07
C VAL A 78 -6.52 12.01 8.38
N ILE A 79 -5.58 11.85 9.30
CA ILE A 79 -5.58 12.48 10.61
C ILE A 79 -4.27 13.27 10.73
N GLY A 80 -4.36 14.59 10.86
CA GLY A 80 -3.19 15.44 11.03
C GLY A 80 -2.92 16.40 9.89
N ASP A 81 -1.77 17.05 9.92
CA ASP A 81 -1.39 18.10 8.98
C ASP A 81 -0.76 17.50 7.71
N LEU A 82 -1.45 17.61 6.60
CA LEU A 82 -1.06 17.06 5.29
C LEU A 82 -0.12 17.93 4.49
N ARG A 83 0.60 18.84 5.12
CA ARG A 83 1.42 19.79 4.39
C ARG A 83 2.42 19.12 3.48
N LEU A 84 2.24 19.36 2.18
CA LEU A 84 3.20 19.10 1.12
C LEU A 84 3.77 17.67 1.06
N SER A 85 2.93 16.71 0.70
CA SER A 85 3.41 15.40 0.30
C SER A 85 3.65 15.34 -1.20
N PRO A 86 4.89 15.14 -1.65
CA PRO A 86 5.17 14.96 -3.07
C PRO A 86 4.72 13.60 -3.58
N THR A 87 4.48 12.64 -2.70
CA THR A 87 4.36 11.25 -3.06
C THR A 87 2.97 10.68 -2.79
N ARG A 88 2.57 9.74 -3.62
CA ARG A 88 1.27 9.07 -3.54
C ARG A 88 1.13 8.14 -2.35
N ILE A 89 2.19 7.44 -1.96
CA ILE A 89 2.14 6.48 -0.83
C ILE A 89 1.59 7.12 0.44
N GLN A 90 1.65 8.41 0.50
CA GLN A 90 1.35 9.18 1.70
C GLN A 90 0.14 10.07 1.58
N SER A 91 -0.29 10.35 0.36
CA SER A 91 -1.49 11.16 0.18
C SER A 91 -2.77 10.42 0.53
N GLY A 92 -2.73 9.33 1.16
CA GLY A 92 -3.82 8.47 1.66
C GLY A 92 -5.28 8.98 1.58
N SER A 93 -5.55 9.94 0.70
CA SER A 93 -6.81 10.70 0.65
C SER A 93 -7.75 10.29 -0.50
N ASP A 94 -7.33 9.34 -1.35
CA ASP A 94 -8.15 8.92 -2.49
C ASP A 94 -8.85 7.59 -2.24
N PHE A 95 -10.07 7.45 -2.77
CA PHE A 95 -10.71 6.14 -2.91
C PHE A 95 -10.08 5.39 -4.07
N GLU A 96 -9.85 4.09 -3.91
CA GLU A 96 -9.24 3.29 -4.97
C GLU A 96 -10.01 2.00 -5.21
N ALA A 97 -10.07 1.61 -6.48
CA ALA A 97 -10.53 0.29 -6.89
C ALA A 97 -9.42 -0.35 -7.73
N THR A 98 -8.95 -1.53 -7.32
CA THR A 98 -7.83 -2.22 -7.96
C THR A 98 -8.18 -3.66 -8.25
N VAL A 99 -7.97 -4.09 -9.49
CA VAL A 99 -8.02 -5.48 -9.90
C VAL A 99 -6.60 -6.03 -9.94
N LYS A 100 -6.37 -7.16 -9.29
CA LYS A 100 -5.12 -7.92 -9.37
C LYS A 100 -5.35 -9.20 -10.17
N TRP A 101 -4.43 -9.49 -11.09
CA TRP A 101 -4.43 -10.71 -11.89
C TRP A 101 -3.09 -11.42 -11.77
N ARG A 102 -3.08 -12.55 -11.05
CA ARG A 102 -1.92 -13.44 -10.94
C ARG A 102 -1.86 -14.32 -12.20
N PHE A 103 -1.16 -13.84 -13.21
CA PHE A 103 -1.07 -14.52 -14.52
C PHE A 103 -0.04 -15.64 -14.54
N GLN A 104 0.90 -15.64 -13.61
CA GLN A 104 1.90 -16.71 -13.47
C GLN A 104 1.85 -17.27 -12.04
N HIS A 105 1.72 -18.57 -11.96
CA HIS A 105 1.83 -19.33 -10.71
C HIS A 105 2.48 -20.66 -11.01
N ARG A 106 3.72 -20.86 -10.58
CA ARG A 106 4.48 -22.08 -10.82
C ARG A 106 5.11 -22.57 -9.52
N ALA A 107 4.84 -23.81 -9.14
CA ALA A 107 5.49 -24.47 -8.01
C ALA A 107 6.66 -25.33 -8.50
N THR A 108 7.78 -25.27 -7.79
CA THR A 108 8.91 -26.18 -7.99
C THR A 108 8.71 -27.47 -7.17
N LYS A 109 9.45 -28.53 -7.52
CA LYS A 109 9.44 -29.81 -6.79
C LYS A 109 9.79 -29.68 -5.30
N VAL A 110 10.58 -28.68 -4.94
CA VAL A 110 10.99 -28.40 -3.53
C VAL A 110 10.04 -27.44 -2.81
N GLY A 111 8.88 -27.13 -3.38
CA GLY A 111 7.86 -26.31 -2.75
C GLY A 111 8.09 -24.80 -2.81
N THR A 112 9.01 -24.32 -3.64
CA THR A 112 9.15 -22.89 -3.94
C THR A 112 8.12 -22.51 -4.99
N ARG A 113 7.35 -21.47 -4.73
CA ARG A 113 6.40 -20.87 -5.69
C ARG A 113 7.05 -19.67 -6.35
N ILE A 114 6.91 -19.58 -7.66
CA ILE A 114 7.25 -18.41 -8.46
C ILE A 114 5.92 -17.85 -8.97
N GLU A 115 5.67 -16.59 -8.67
CA GLU A 115 4.41 -15.93 -8.98
C GLU A 115 4.66 -14.57 -9.60
N SER A 116 3.76 -14.19 -10.52
CA SER A 116 3.75 -12.84 -11.10
C SER A 116 2.31 -12.35 -11.20
N THR A 117 2.10 -11.12 -10.77
CA THR A 117 0.78 -10.48 -10.71
C THR A 117 0.85 -9.14 -11.40
N LEU A 118 -0.11 -8.89 -12.29
CA LEU A 118 -0.41 -7.56 -12.82
C LEU A 118 -1.55 -6.96 -12.01
N PHE A 119 -1.57 -5.66 -11.91
CA PHE A 119 -2.71 -4.96 -11.35
C PHE A 119 -2.97 -3.65 -12.07
N ALA A 120 -4.24 -3.30 -12.12
CA ALA A 120 -4.73 -2.05 -12.68
C ALA A 120 -5.82 -1.49 -11.77
N GLY A 121 -5.91 -0.19 -11.69
CA GLY A 121 -6.89 0.45 -10.83
C GLY A 121 -7.19 1.88 -11.21
N VAL A 122 -8.18 2.41 -10.51
CA VAL A 122 -8.58 3.81 -10.58
C VAL A 122 -8.53 4.42 -9.19
N ALA A 123 -8.15 5.68 -9.12
CA ALA A 123 -8.21 6.50 -7.93
C ALA A 123 -9.22 7.61 -8.13
N ALA A 124 -10.11 7.80 -7.17
CA ALA A 124 -11.06 8.89 -7.15
C ALA A 124 -10.75 9.79 -5.95
N PRO A 125 -10.88 11.13 -6.10
CA PRO A 125 -10.62 12.07 -5.02
C PRO A 125 -11.48 11.76 -3.79
N GLY A 126 -10.84 11.62 -2.64
CA GLY A 126 -11.52 11.49 -1.37
C GLY A 126 -11.86 12.85 -0.73
N PRO A 127 -12.59 12.87 0.39
CA PRO A 127 -13.07 14.11 1.01
C PRO A 127 -11.96 15.01 1.55
N GLN A 128 -10.76 14.51 1.68
CA GLN A 128 -9.60 15.25 2.20
C GLN A 128 -8.54 15.55 1.13
N SER A 129 -8.82 15.27 -0.13
CA SER A 129 -7.90 15.53 -1.24
C SER A 129 -7.72 17.03 -1.58
N GLY A 130 -8.31 17.94 -0.83
CA GLY A 130 -8.32 19.38 -1.07
C GLY A 130 -7.73 20.23 0.05
N PHE A 131 -6.97 19.68 0.96
CA PHE A 131 -6.54 20.40 2.18
C PHE A 131 -5.32 21.30 2.04
N ASP A 132 -4.64 21.29 0.91
CA ASP A 132 -3.47 22.16 0.74
C ASP A 132 -3.59 23.05 -0.48
N ASP A 133 -3.54 24.37 -0.27
CA ASP A 133 -3.73 25.39 -1.30
C ASP A 133 -2.68 25.32 -2.43
N LEU A 134 -1.61 24.55 -2.26
CA LEU A 134 -0.51 24.48 -3.21
C LEU A 134 -0.45 23.21 -4.06
N VAL A 135 -1.06 22.09 -3.66
CA VAL A 135 -0.73 20.78 -4.28
C VAL A 135 -1.93 19.88 -4.56
N VAL A 136 -3.12 20.25 -4.19
CA VAL A 136 -4.23 19.30 -4.26
C VAL A 136 -5.22 19.64 -5.33
N THR A 137 -5.28 18.77 -6.31
CA THR A 137 -6.38 18.75 -7.27
C THR A 137 -7.29 17.58 -6.96
N HIS A 138 -8.59 17.82 -6.98
CA HIS A 138 -9.61 16.77 -6.95
C HIS A 138 -9.62 15.97 -8.26
N ALA A 139 -8.45 15.55 -8.74
CA ALA A 139 -8.31 14.88 -10.01
C ALA A 139 -8.32 13.36 -9.83
N PRO A 140 -9.08 12.63 -10.64
CA PRO A 140 -8.99 11.18 -10.67
C PRO A 140 -7.65 10.73 -11.21
N GLY A 141 -7.31 9.47 -10.95
CA GLY A 141 -6.10 8.83 -11.45
C GLY A 141 -6.35 7.42 -11.94
N THR A 142 -5.43 6.92 -12.75
CA THR A 142 -5.35 5.51 -13.12
C THR A 142 -4.01 4.95 -12.71
N MET A 143 -4.00 3.68 -12.29
CA MET A 143 -2.76 3.02 -11.93
C MET A 143 -2.60 1.71 -12.67
N PHE A 144 -1.34 1.37 -12.92
CA PHE A 144 -0.92 0.09 -13.47
C PHE A 144 0.33 -0.36 -12.75
N GLY A 145 0.45 -1.67 -12.52
CA GLY A 145 1.65 -2.19 -11.90
C GLY A 145 1.82 -3.67 -12.13
N ALA A 146 3.01 -4.12 -11.78
CA ALA A 146 3.40 -5.50 -11.83
C ALA A 146 4.27 -5.84 -10.62
N VAL A 147 4.13 -7.06 -10.15
CA VAL A 147 5.00 -7.63 -9.14
C VAL A 147 5.31 -9.07 -9.50
N THR A 148 6.57 -9.44 -9.34
CA THR A 148 7.04 -10.81 -9.52
C THR A 148 7.88 -11.23 -8.35
N GLY A 149 7.97 -12.53 -8.10
CA GLY A 149 8.85 -13.01 -7.07
C GLY A 149 8.69 -14.47 -6.75
N MET A 150 9.35 -14.87 -5.68
CA MET A 150 9.34 -16.24 -5.22
C MET A 150 9.02 -16.32 -3.73
N ALA A 151 8.31 -17.37 -3.35
CA ALA A 151 8.00 -17.70 -1.98
C ALA A 151 8.35 -19.17 -1.72
N SER A 152 9.30 -19.42 -0.83
CA SER A 152 9.63 -20.74 -0.34
C SER A 152 9.08 -20.95 1.08
N ARG A 153 9.40 -22.10 1.67
CA ARG A 153 9.01 -22.38 3.06
C ARG A 153 9.63 -21.38 4.07
N SER A 154 10.79 -20.78 3.72
CA SER A 154 11.57 -19.95 4.63
C SER A 154 11.89 -18.57 4.10
N HIS A 155 11.96 -18.40 2.80
CA HIS A 155 12.44 -17.20 2.15
C HIS A 155 11.42 -16.68 1.15
N TYR A 156 11.31 -15.38 1.08
CA TYR A 156 10.44 -14.65 0.17
C TYR A 156 11.28 -13.58 -0.53
N LEU A 157 11.04 -13.37 -1.79
CA LEU A 157 11.64 -12.28 -2.55
C LEU A 157 10.61 -11.75 -3.54
N TRP A 158 10.32 -10.46 -3.49
CA TRP A 158 9.43 -9.79 -4.42
C TRP A 158 10.06 -8.52 -4.97
N LEU A 159 9.83 -8.29 -6.25
CA LEU A 159 10.20 -7.08 -6.96
C LEU A 159 8.97 -6.59 -7.69
N GLY A 160 8.62 -5.33 -7.54
CA GLY A 160 7.46 -4.76 -8.19
C GLY A 160 7.55 -3.28 -8.42
N ALA A 161 6.70 -2.79 -9.31
CA ALA A 161 6.54 -1.37 -9.57
C ALA A 161 5.09 -1.03 -9.91
N THR A 162 4.70 0.21 -9.60
CA THR A 162 3.38 0.80 -9.90
C THR A 162 3.59 2.16 -10.52
N PHE A 163 2.92 2.43 -11.61
CA PHE A 163 2.81 3.76 -12.18
C PHE A 163 1.38 4.28 -11.99
N THR A 164 1.24 5.47 -11.42
CA THR A 164 -0.02 6.18 -11.26
C THR A 164 0.00 7.45 -12.08
N LYS A 165 -0.95 7.56 -12.99
CA LYS A 165 -1.20 8.75 -13.79
C LYS A 165 -2.39 9.49 -13.24
N PHE A 166 -2.22 10.75 -12.90
CA PHE A 166 -3.30 11.65 -12.53
C PHE A 166 -3.77 12.47 -13.72
N TYR A 167 -5.05 12.79 -13.75
CA TYR A 167 -5.62 13.62 -14.81
C TYR A 167 -5.68 15.08 -14.34
N GLU A 168 -5.72 15.98 -15.31
CA GLU A 168 -5.89 17.40 -15.05
C GLU A 168 -7.32 17.69 -14.58
N HIS A 169 -7.45 18.57 -13.61
CA HIS A 169 -8.73 19.09 -13.15
C HIS A 169 -8.60 20.57 -12.87
N SER A 170 -9.48 21.39 -13.48
CA SER A 170 -9.50 22.86 -13.31
C SER A 170 -8.15 23.54 -13.57
N GLY A 171 -7.40 23.07 -14.56
CA GLY A 171 -6.10 23.65 -14.93
C GLY A 171 -4.92 23.18 -14.09
N SER A 172 -5.15 22.31 -13.11
CA SER A 172 -4.11 21.77 -12.24
C SER A 172 -4.02 20.26 -12.33
N LYS A 173 -2.81 19.70 -12.19
CA LYS A 173 -2.56 18.27 -12.25
C LYS A 173 -1.57 17.84 -11.17
N ARG A 174 -1.94 16.83 -10.39
CA ARG A 174 -1.02 16.15 -9.46
C ARG A 174 0.11 15.47 -10.24
N PRO A 175 1.32 15.37 -9.67
CA PRO A 175 2.42 14.64 -10.29
C PRO A 175 2.04 13.19 -10.63
N ASP A 176 2.46 12.72 -11.80
CA ASP A 176 2.47 11.29 -12.06
C ASP A 176 3.54 10.63 -11.18
N VAL A 177 3.27 9.42 -10.66
CA VAL A 177 4.12 8.77 -9.67
C VAL A 177 4.50 7.37 -10.13
N LEU A 178 5.78 7.07 -10.04
CA LEU A 178 6.34 5.73 -10.17
C LEU A 178 6.81 5.25 -8.80
N ASP A 179 6.13 4.22 -8.26
CA ASP A 179 6.54 3.51 -7.07
C ASP A 179 7.21 2.19 -7.45
N TYR A 180 8.24 1.80 -6.73
CA TYR A 180 8.90 0.51 -6.92
C TYR A 180 9.40 -0.06 -5.60
N SER A 181 9.48 -1.37 -5.51
CA SER A 181 9.90 -2.03 -4.27
C SER A 181 10.70 -3.30 -4.51
N LEU A 182 11.64 -3.55 -3.62
CA LEU A 182 12.32 -4.83 -3.45
C LEU A 182 12.12 -5.30 -2.01
N VAL A 183 11.56 -6.47 -1.85
CA VAL A 183 11.25 -7.04 -0.54
C VAL A 183 11.93 -8.39 -0.40
N TYR A 184 12.72 -8.54 0.66
CA TYR A 184 13.22 -9.83 1.09
C TYR A 184 12.60 -10.22 2.42
N GLY A 185 12.04 -11.43 2.49
CA GLY A 185 11.40 -11.96 3.69
C GLY A 185 12.03 -13.25 4.18
N TYR A 186 12.05 -13.40 5.51
CA TYR A 186 12.53 -14.60 6.17
C TYR A 186 11.52 -15.10 7.20
N ARG A 187 11.23 -16.41 7.16
CA ARG A 187 10.39 -17.12 8.12
C ARG A 187 11.24 -18.10 8.92
N PRO A 188 11.70 -17.73 10.13
CA PRO A 188 12.54 -18.59 10.96
C PRO A 188 11.87 -19.93 11.27
N ALA A 189 12.65 -21.02 11.22
CA ALA A 189 12.11 -22.35 11.48
C ALA A 189 11.44 -22.48 12.86
N ARG A 190 12.01 -21.83 13.88
CA ARG A 190 11.48 -21.80 15.25
C ARG A 190 10.18 -21.02 15.41
N TRP A 191 9.85 -20.14 14.46
CA TRP A 191 8.64 -19.31 14.46
C TRP A 191 7.52 -19.90 13.60
N ARG A 192 7.82 -20.98 12.87
CA ARG A 192 6.79 -21.73 12.14
C ARG A 192 5.92 -22.47 13.13
N ARG A 193 4.65 -22.21 13.10
CA ARG A 193 3.68 -22.81 14.03
C ARG A 193 2.56 -23.51 13.25
N SER A 194 1.79 -24.32 13.96
CA SER A 194 0.52 -24.84 13.48
C SER A 194 -0.53 -23.71 13.46
N ALA A 195 -1.67 -23.94 12.80
CA ALA A 195 -2.71 -22.91 12.63
C ALA A 195 -3.28 -22.33 13.94
N ASP A 196 -3.04 -22.98 15.06
CA ASP A 196 -3.44 -22.57 16.41
C ASP A 196 -2.41 -21.71 17.16
N ARG A 197 -1.32 -21.32 16.51
CA ARG A 197 -0.27 -20.46 17.06
C ARG A 197 0.18 -19.43 16.01
N TRP A 198 0.67 -18.28 16.50
CA TRP A 198 1.22 -17.23 15.63
C TRP A 198 2.40 -17.72 14.79
N ASP A 199 2.33 -17.47 13.48
CA ASP A 199 3.37 -17.70 12.49
C ASP A 199 3.99 -16.37 12.08
N TRP A 200 5.23 -16.13 12.48
CA TRP A 200 5.90 -14.85 12.27
C TRP A 200 6.86 -14.87 11.09
N ARG A 201 6.89 -13.76 10.37
CA ARG A 201 7.80 -13.50 9.24
C ARG A 201 8.40 -12.11 9.39
N VAL A 202 9.68 -11.99 9.07
CA VAL A 202 10.41 -10.72 9.07
C VAL A 202 10.74 -10.34 7.64
N PHE A 203 10.61 -9.06 7.31
CA PHE A 203 10.98 -8.55 6.00
C PHE A 203 11.98 -7.41 6.12
N ALA A 204 12.83 -7.28 5.10
CA ALA A 204 13.57 -6.08 4.78
C ALA A 204 12.96 -5.50 3.50
N GLU A 205 12.53 -4.26 3.56
CA GLU A 205 11.77 -3.62 2.49
C GLU A 205 12.50 -2.36 2.01
N LEU A 206 12.91 -2.37 0.75
CA LEU A 206 13.37 -1.18 0.02
C LEU A 206 12.21 -0.69 -0.84
N VAL A 207 11.84 0.57 -0.66
CA VAL A 207 10.76 1.22 -1.42
C VAL A 207 11.29 2.52 -2.00
N GLY A 208 11.07 2.72 -3.27
CA GLY A 208 11.42 3.94 -3.98
C GLY A 208 10.19 4.58 -4.61
N GLU A 209 10.21 5.89 -4.65
CA GLU A 209 9.16 6.72 -5.23
C GLU A 209 9.80 7.78 -6.11
N HIS A 210 9.25 7.95 -7.28
CA HIS A 210 9.60 9.03 -8.18
C HIS A 210 8.34 9.75 -8.62
N SER A 211 8.25 11.04 -8.41
CA SER A 211 7.15 11.88 -8.86
C SER A 211 7.64 12.96 -9.81
N ASP A 212 6.87 13.18 -10.87
CA ASP A 212 7.04 14.28 -11.79
C ASP A 212 6.75 15.63 -11.12
N ARG A 213 6.75 16.69 -11.93
CA ARG A 213 6.36 18.03 -11.48
C ARG A 213 4.85 18.15 -11.42
N PHE A 214 4.37 18.91 -10.44
CA PHE A 214 3.02 19.41 -10.41
C PHE A 214 2.77 20.35 -11.59
N LEU A 215 1.57 20.32 -12.19
CA LEU A 215 1.17 21.29 -13.21
C LEU A 215 0.13 22.25 -12.65
N GLU A 216 0.35 23.53 -12.86
CA GLU A 216 -0.59 24.60 -12.56
C GLU A 216 -0.86 25.39 -13.83
N THR A 217 -2.13 25.55 -14.18
CA THR A 217 -2.55 26.18 -15.46
C THR A 217 -1.80 25.62 -16.68
N GLY A 218 -1.60 24.29 -16.70
CA GLY A 218 -0.90 23.57 -17.75
C GLY A 218 0.63 23.75 -17.78
N SER A 219 1.20 24.51 -16.83
CA SER A 219 2.65 24.77 -16.76
C SER A 219 3.28 24.01 -15.59
N PRO A 220 4.47 23.37 -15.78
CA PRO A 220 5.16 22.68 -14.70
C PRO A 220 5.62 23.67 -13.62
N VAL A 221 5.22 23.41 -12.38
CA VAL A 221 5.68 24.19 -11.21
C VAL A 221 7.13 23.77 -10.89
N PRO A 222 8.08 24.71 -10.89
CA PRO A 222 9.47 24.39 -10.58
C PRO A 222 9.62 23.80 -9.18
N GLN A 223 10.60 22.91 -9.01
CA GLN A 223 10.98 22.34 -7.70
C GLN A 223 9.87 21.53 -6.99
N THR A 224 8.94 20.94 -7.78
CA THR A 224 7.91 20.03 -7.29
C THR A 224 8.12 18.57 -7.70
N GLN A 225 9.27 18.23 -8.27
CA GLN A 225 9.67 16.84 -8.50
C GLN A 225 10.26 16.21 -7.23
N ALA A 226 10.10 14.91 -7.08
CA ALA A 226 10.68 14.18 -5.96
C ALA A 226 11.18 12.79 -6.40
N HIS A 227 12.30 12.38 -5.81
CA HIS A 227 12.78 11.02 -5.87
C HIS A 227 13.26 10.61 -4.47
N GLN A 228 12.68 9.57 -3.92
CA GLN A 228 12.93 9.13 -2.55
C GLN A 228 13.19 7.61 -2.51
N LEU A 229 14.07 7.19 -1.61
CA LEU A 229 14.32 5.79 -1.29
C LEU A 229 14.22 5.58 0.22
N PHE A 230 13.49 4.57 0.61
CA PHE A 230 13.27 4.17 1.99
C PHE A 230 13.70 2.72 2.18
N LEU A 231 14.31 2.44 3.32
CA LEU A 231 14.69 1.09 3.72
C LEU A 231 14.29 0.86 5.17
N GLY A 232 13.73 -0.30 5.46
CA GLY A 232 13.43 -0.66 6.83
C GLY A 232 12.89 -2.07 7.01
N PRO A 233 12.83 -2.53 8.26
CA PRO A 233 12.25 -3.81 8.62
C PRO A 233 10.74 -3.74 8.74
N SER A 234 10.08 -4.86 8.45
CA SER A 234 8.71 -5.12 8.88
C SER A 234 8.52 -6.53 9.41
N LEU A 235 7.44 -6.74 10.15
CA LEU A 235 7.07 -7.99 10.76
C LEU A 235 5.63 -8.31 10.41
N LEU A 236 5.35 -9.56 10.04
CA LEU A 236 4.02 -10.11 9.77
C LEU A 236 3.78 -11.30 10.69
N GLY A 237 2.70 -11.26 11.46
CA GLY A 237 2.17 -12.37 12.23
C GLY A 237 0.86 -12.86 11.63
N ILE A 238 0.72 -14.17 11.50
CA ILE A 238 -0.50 -14.83 11.00
C ILE A 238 -1.00 -15.79 12.08
N TYR A 239 -2.28 -15.68 12.42
CA TYR A 239 -2.96 -16.57 13.35
C TYR A 239 -4.36 -16.89 12.85
N ARG A 240 -4.59 -18.14 12.42
CA ARG A 240 -5.86 -18.54 11.79
C ARG A 240 -6.22 -17.60 10.65
N ASN A 241 -7.34 -16.90 10.78
CA ASN A 241 -7.87 -15.94 9.80
C ASN A 241 -7.43 -14.50 10.06
N TYR A 242 -6.57 -14.27 11.05
CA TYR A 242 -6.10 -12.95 11.43
C TYR A 242 -4.65 -12.75 11.00
N THR A 243 -4.35 -11.56 10.51
CA THR A 243 -2.97 -11.12 10.34
C THR A 243 -2.75 -9.78 11.02
N ILE A 244 -1.56 -9.60 11.55
CA ILE A 244 -1.06 -8.31 12.02
C ILE A 244 0.29 -8.08 11.37
N SER A 245 0.51 -6.87 10.90
CA SER A 245 1.83 -6.48 10.40
C SER A 245 2.18 -5.07 10.85
N PHE A 246 3.47 -4.83 11.06
CA PHE A 246 3.97 -3.51 11.40
C PHE A 246 5.40 -3.36 10.93
N GLY A 247 5.78 -2.13 10.64
CA GLY A 247 7.12 -1.81 10.14
C GLY A 247 7.46 -0.35 10.29
N ALA A 248 8.74 -0.07 10.13
CA ALA A 248 9.27 1.28 10.07
C ALA A 248 10.36 1.36 8.99
N GLN A 249 10.40 2.48 8.29
CA GLN A 249 11.40 2.76 7.27
C GLN A 249 12.07 4.10 7.55
N ALA A 250 13.37 4.18 7.31
CA ALA A 250 14.11 5.43 7.26
C ALA A 250 14.39 5.80 5.81
N SER A 251 14.41 7.08 5.53
CA SER A 251 14.88 7.57 4.24
C SER A 251 16.39 7.38 4.12
N ILE A 252 16.81 6.74 3.03
CA ILE A 252 18.23 6.55 2.69
C ILE A 252 18.67 7.43 1.53
N TYR A 253 17.73 7.97 0.78
CA TYR A 253 17.97 8.95 -0.28
C TYR A 253 16.76 9.85 -0.48
N GLN A 254 16.99 11.15 -0.68
CA GLN A 254 15.97 12.13 -1.01
C GLN A 254 16.51 13.18 -1.97
N GLY A 255 16.07 13.14 -3.23
CA GLY A 255 16.21 14.19 -4.23
C GLY A 255 14.91 14.95 -4.35
N LEU A 256 14.66 15.88 -3.42
CA LEU A 256 13.41 16.65 -3.35
C LEU A 256 13.61 18.02 -3.95
N GLY A 257 12.58 18.54 -4.61
CA GLY A 257 12.44 19.95 -4.88
C GLY A 257 12.36 20.75 -3.55
N SER A 258 12.82 22.00 -3.57
CA SER A 258 12.97 22.78 -2.32
C SER A 258 11.64 23.11 -1.62
N LEU A 259 10.52 22.90 -2.28
CA LEU A 259 9.18 23.08 -1.70
C LEU A 259 8.77 21.95 -0.76
N TYR A 260 9.46 20.82 -0.78
CA TYR A 260 9.06 19.65 0.01
C TYR A 260 9.92 19.47 1.25
N PRO A 261 9.30 19.20 2.42
CA PRO A 261 10.03 18.87 3.62
C PRO A 261 10.71 17.50 3.48
N LYS A 262 11.89 17.38 4.07
CA LYS A 262 12.61 16.10 4.12
C LYS A 262 11.89 15.11 5.04
N GLU A 263 11.47 14.00 4.50
CA GLU A 263 10.87 12.92 5.26
C GLU A 263 11.96 12.07 5.91
N ARG A 264 11.88 11.85 7.22
CA ARG A 264 12.90 11.12 7.98
C ARG A 264 12.53 9.66 8.18
N VAL A 265 11.29 9.43 8.59
CA VAL A 265 10.83 8.12 9.03
C VAL A 265 9.38 7.92 8.62
N ARG A 266 9.08 6.69 8.22
CA ARG A 266 7.72 6.17 8.00
C ARG A 266 7.47 5.02 8.95
N PHE A 267 6.24 4.87 9.41
CA PHE A 267 5.79 3.67 10.09
C PHE A 267 4.44 3.22 9.56
N ALA A 268 4.18 1.93 9.66
CA ALA A 268 2.88 1.38 9.31
C ALA A 268 2.53 0.21 10.21
N ALA A 269 1.24 0.04 10.47
CA ALA A 269 0.68 -1.11 11.16
C ALA A 269 -0.63 -1.49 10.46
N ASN A 270 -0.83 -2.79 10.20
CA ASN A 270 -2.05 -3.30 9.58
C ASN A 270 -2.60 -4.45 10.42
N PHE A 271 -3.92 -4.52 10.44
CA PHE A 271 -4.68 -5.66 10.92
C PHE A 271 -5.58 -6.15 9.79
N SER A 272 -5.59 -7.47 9.54
CA SER A 272 -6.43 -8.07 8.51
C SER A 272 -7.21 -9.25 9.05
N TYR A 273 -8.42 -9.40 8.54
CA TYR A 273 -9.28 -10.56 8.76
C TYR A 273 -9.67 -11.19 7.42
N LEU A 274 -9.47 -12.51 7.32
CA LEU A 274 -9.72 -13.30 6.12
C LEU A 274 -10.91 -14.19 6.35
N LEU A 275 -11.95 -14.02 5.56
CA LEU A 275 -13.18 -14.81 5.61
C LEU A 275 -13.24 -15.76 4.42
N PHE A 276 -13.04 -17.04 4.68
CA PHE A 276 -13.19 -18.10 3.69
C PHE A 276 -14.66 -18.53 3.63
N GLN A 277 -15.26 -18.48 2.44
CA GLN A 277 -16.54 -19.14 2.22
C GLN A 277 -16.26 -20.64 2.11
N HIS A 278 -16.73 -21.43 3.06
CA HIS A 278 -16.78 -22.88 2.92
C HIS A 278 -17.77 -23.18 1.78
N SER A 279 -17.26 -23.61 0.63
CA SER A 279 -18.11 -24.21 -0.40
C SER A 279 -18.61 -25.56 0.14
N HIS A 280 -19.86 -25.61 0.52
CA HIS A 280 -20.59 -26.86 0.77
C HIS A 280 -20.77 -27.64 -0.53
#